data_522072d7a9a88c118de588b2685609b7
#
_entry.id   522072d7a9a88c118de588b2685609b7
#
_cell.length_a   1.000
_cell.length_b   1.000
_cell.length_c   1.000
_cell.angle_alpha   90.00
_cell.angle_beta   90.00
_cell.angle_gamma   90.00
#
_symmetry.space_group_name_H-M   'P 1'
#
loop_
_entity.id
_entity.type
_entity.pdbx_description
1 polymer ?
#
loop_
_entity_poly.entity_id
_entity_poly.type
_entity_poly.pdbx_seq_one_letter_code
_entity_poly.pdbx_strand_id
1 'polypeptide(L)'
;MRFQDAARDGRAVVYAGIQADPLVARAADLLANTDGRMRVLARAVMNGESTDRETWVAMFPTLLGADVRDDIRTEAQAVLDVALEVAQRGDAVRSQVRGAIIEELTARLLARRVPADTIRRERRILFDGVRSEIHPYDVTVERDGSAEAYDCKWGARGISDDVLYQLDDARTHAADEGASLDVALVVFDARRSCAVRLARSTAPADGIRIVPLESLDEMAGAG
;
A
#
# COMPACT_ATOMS: atom_id res chain seq x y z
N MET A 1 -24.34 -4.52 -6.17
CA MET A 1 -22.95 -3.97 -6.20
C MET A 1 -22.38 -4.02 -7.62
N ARG A 2 -21.82 -2.92 -8.14
CA ARG A 2 -21.14 -2.85 -9.45
C ARG A 2 -19.86 -2.05 -9.36
N PHE A 3 -18.86 -2.40 -10.17
CA PHE A 3 -17.59 -1.68 -10.27
C PHE A 3 -17.56 -0.74 -11.48
N GLN A 4 -16.94 0.41 -11.32
CA GLN A 4 -16.77 1.41 -12.36
C GLN A 4 -15.35 1.98 -12.29
N ASP A 5 -14.74 2.26 -13.45
CA ASP A 5 -13.47 3.00 -13.50
C ASP A 5 -13.66 4.41 -12.93
N ALA A 6 -12.68 4.88 -12.18
CA ALA A 6 -12.68 6.27 -11.73
C ALA A 6 -12.62 7.22 -12.94
N ALA A 7 -13.35 8.34 -12.86
CA ALA A 7 -13.25 9.37 -13.86
C ALA A 7 -11.81 9.97 -13.87
N ARG A 8 -11.22 10.10 -15.05
CA ARG A 8 -9.90 10.72 -15.21
C ARG A 8 -10.05 12.24 -15.25
N ASP A 9 -9.85 12.88 -14.13
CA ASP A 9 -9.64 14.33 -14.06
C ASP A 9 -8.14 14.68 -14.25
N GLY A 10 -7.82 15.98 -14.22
CA GLY A 10 -6.43 16.43 -14.40
C GLY A 10 -5.46 15.91 -13.33
N ARG A 11 -5.94 15.65 -12.09
CA ARG A 11 -5.12 15.08 -11.01
C ARG A 11 -4.86 13.60 -11.24
N ALA A 12 -5.88 12.85 -11.66
CA ALA A 12 -5.76 11.45 -12.01
C ALA A 12 -4.79 11.22 -13.18
N VAL A 13 -4.76 12.12 -14.18
CA VAL A 13 -3.80 12.06 -15.28
C VAL A 13 -2.37 12.24 -14.79
N VAL A 14 -2.12 13.23 -13.91
CA VAL A 14 -0.78 13.45 -13.33
C VAL A 14 -0.37 12.25 -12.49
N TYR A 15 -1.27 11.71 -11.66
CA TYR A 15 -0.98 10.56 -10.82
C TYR A 15 -0.73 9.28 -11.64
N ALA A 16 -1.46 9.07 -12.73
CA ALA A 16 -1.19 7.97 -13.65
C ALA A 16 0.23 8.04 -14.24
N GLY A 17 0.76 9.24 -14.48
CA GLY A 17 2.16 9.44 -14.86
C GLY A 17 3.14 9.01 -13.77
N ILE A 18 2.83 9.26 -12.50
CA ILE A 18 3.62 8.79 -11.36
C ILE A 18 3.56 7.25 -11.24
N GLN A 19 2.36 6.65 -11.35
CA GLN A 19 2.19 5.20 -11.32
C GLN A 19 2.95 4.49 -12.46
N ALA A 20 3.11 5.16 -13.61
CA ALA A 20 3.88 4.66 -14.77
C ALA A 20 5.41 4.86 -14.64
N ASP A 21 5.89 5.56 -13.60
CA ASP A 21 7.34 5.73 -13.39
C ASP A 21 8.01 4.37 -13.18
N PRO A 22 9.05 4.01 -13.96
CA PRO A 22 9.78 2.75 -13.82
C PRO A 22 10.34 2.52 -12.40
N LEU A 23 10.61 3.59 -11.65
CA LEU A 23 11.05 3.51 -10.26
C LEU A 23 9.98 2.87 -9.36
N VAL A 24 8.69 3.19 -9.58
CA VAL A 24 7.57 2.62 -8.83
C VAL A 24 7.50 1.11 -9.04
N ALA A 25 7.53 0.67 -10.30
CA ALA A 25 7.50 -0.76 -10.64
C ALA A 25 8.71 -1.51 -10.06
N ARG A 26 9.92 -0.93 -10.15
CA ARG A 26 11.16 -1.51 -9.62
C ARG A 26 11.14 -1.60 -8.10
N ALA A 27 10.70 -0.54 -7.41
CA ALA A 27 10.59 -0.53 -5.96
C ALA A 27 9.56 -1.55 -5.46
N ALA A 28 8.39 -1.60 -6.05
CA ALA A 28 7.34 -2.53 -5.68
C ALA A 28 7.75 -3.99 -5.93
N ASP A 29 8.43 -4.27 -7.06
CA ASP A 29 8.94 -5.60 -7.37
C ASP A 29 9.96 -6.07 -6.32
N LEU A 30 10.93 -5.22 -6.01
CA LEU A 30 11.94 -5.50 -5.00
C LEU A 30 11.27 -5.76 -3.63
N LEU A 31 10.38 -4.87 -3.19
CA LEU A 31 9.70 -4.99 -1.89
C LEU A 31 8.74 -6.18 -1.81
N ALA A 32 8.18 -6.61 -2.93
CA ALA A 32 7.36 -7.81 -2.98
C ALA A 32 8.19 -9.09 -2.73
N ASN A 33 9.48 -9.09 -3.14
CA ASN A 33 10.37 -10.24 -3.07
C ASN A 33 11.33 -10.23 -1.86
N THR A 34 11.22 -9.23 -0.99
CA THR A 34 12.07 -9.08 0.21
C THR A 34 11.31 -9.40 1.50
N ASP A 35 12.06 -9.68 2.57
CA ASP A 35 11.50 -9.89 3.91
C ASP A 35 11.09 -8.56 4.60
N GLY A 36 10.42 -8.70 5.75
CA GLY A 36 9.94 -7.55 6.53
C GLY A 36 11.06 -6.60 6.98
N ARG A 37 12.29 -7.09 7.22
CA ARG A 37 13.42 -6.26 7.65
C ARG A 37 13.86 -5.31 6.54
N MET A 38 13.88 -5.79 5.30
CA MET A 38 14.18 -4.99 4.11
C MET A 38 13.12 -3.92 3.87
N ARG A 39 11.84 -4.25 4.10
CA ARG A 39 10.74 -3.28 4.03
C ARG A 39 10.85 -2.19 5.10
N VAL A 40 11.32 -2.55 6.31
CA VAL A 40 11.61 -1.55 7.37
C VAL A 40 12.75 -0.62 6.94
N LEU A 41 13.83 -1.14 6.35
CA LEU A 41 14.92 -0.34 5.79
C LEU A 41 14.39 0.62 4.71
N ALA A 42 13.65 0.10 3.72
CA ALA A 42 13.07 0.91 2.66
C ALA A 42 12.20 2.05 3.22
N ARG A 43 11.31 1.72 4.17
CA ARG A 43 10.45 2.70 4.81
C ARG A 43 11.24 3.79 5.54
N ALA A 44 12.27 3.40 6.28
CA ALA A 44 13.11 4.36 7.01
C ALA A 44 13.79 5.33 6.07
N VAL A 45 14.44 4.83 5.01
CA VAL A 45 15.16 5.64 4.02
C VAL A 45 14.22 6.56 3.25
N MET A 46 13.11 6.03 2.73
CA MET A 46 12.14 6.81 1.94
C MET A 46 11.41 7.88 2.78
N ASN A 47 11.34 7.73 4.11
CA ASN A 47 10.79 8.72 5.03
C ASN A 47 11.84 9.67 5.58
N GLY A 48 13.10 9.29 5.54
CA GLY A 48 14.19 10.07 6.10
C GLY A 48 14.48 11.36 5.32
N GLU A 49 15.10 12.30 6.02
CA GLU A 49 15.58 13.54 5.40
C GLU A 49 16.98 13.37 4.81
N SER A 50 17.75 12.40 5.33
CA SER A 50 19.10 12.13 4.84
C SER A 50 19.06 11.32 3.54
N THR A 51 19.80 11.78 2.55
CA THR A 51 20.11 11.04 1.32
C THR A 51 21.53 10.47 1.32
N ASP A 52 22.25 10.63 2.44
CA ASP A 52 23.60 10.12 2.59
C ASP A 52 23.60 8.61 2.90
N ARG A 53 24.26 7.86 2.05
CA ARG A 53 24.37 6.40 2.15
C ARG A 53 25.09 5.94 3.41
N GLU A 54 26.17 6.61 3.80
CA GLU A 54 26.98 6.21 4.96
C GLU A 54 26.16 6.30 6.25
N THR A 55 25.34 7.34 6.37
CA THR A 55 24.38 7.48 7.47
C THR A 55 23.47 6.25 7.58
N TRP A 56 22.91 5.78 6.47
CA TRP A 56 22.01 4.61 6.49
C TRP A 56 22.73 3.31 6.77
N VAL A 57 23.96 3.14 6.26
CA VAL A 57 24.80 1.98 6.61
C VAL A 57 25.09 1.94 8.11
N ALA A 58 25.39 3.08 8.72
CA ALA A 58 25.60 3.17 10.15
C ALA A 58 24.34 2.92 10.99
N MET A 59 23.16 3.33 10.49
CA MET A 59 21.88 3.12 11.18
C MET A 59 21.36 1.69 11.09
N PHE A 60 21.74 0.93 10.04
CA PHE A 60 21.32 -0.45 9.81
C PHE A 60 22.50 -1.43 9.74
N PRO A 61 23.36 -1.50 10.77
CA PRO A 61 24.57 -2.31 10.73
C PRO A 61 24.30 -3.82 10.61
N THR A 62 23.13 -4.28 11.06
CA THR A 62 22.70 -5.69 10.97
C THR A 62 22.26 -6.11 9.57
N LEU A 63 22.05 -5.17 8.63
CA LEU A 63 21.70 -5.42 7.25
C LEU A 63 22.81 -4.99 6.28
N LEU A 64 23.51 -3.91 6.59
CA LEU A 64 24.44 -3.24 5.67
C LEU A 64 25.91 -3.26 6.16
N GLY A 65 26.17 -3.74 7.39
CA GLY A 65 27.52 -3.78 7.98
C GLY A 65 28.45 -4.78 7.29
N ALA A 66 29.74 -4.62 7.55
CA ALA A 66 30.80 -5.46 6.96
C ALA A 66 30.68 -6.94 7.34
N ASP A 67 30.22 -7.24 8.54
CA ASP A 67 30.10 -8.60 9.09
C ASP A 67 28.78 -9.31 8.69
N VAL A 68 27.93 -8.65 7.92
CA VAL A 68 26.66 -9.25 7.42
C VAL A 68 26.97 -10.20 6.26
N ARG A 69 26.26 -11.33 6.22
CA ARG A 69 26.35 -12.29 5.09
C ARG A 69 26.15 -11.58 3.76
N ASP A 70 26.91 -11.97 2.77
CA ASP A 70 26.93 -11.28 1.46
C ASP A 70 25.59 -11.27 0.75
N ASP A 71 24.80 -12.34 0.87
CA ASP A 71 23.44 -12.41 0.26
C ASP A 71 22.49 -11.38 0.90
N ILE A 72 22.45 -11.29 2.23
CA ILE A 72 21.64 -10.31 2.97
C ILE A 72 22.10 -8.88 2.66
N ARG A 73 23.42 -8.65 2.67
CA ARG A 73 23.99 -7.33 2.40
C ARG A 73 23.71 -6.88 0.98
N THR A 74 23.81 -7.78 -0.01
CA THR A 74 23.50 -7.49 -1.41
C THR A 74 22.03 -7.08 -1.58
N GLU A 75 21.11 -7.82 -0.96
CA GLU A 75 19.68 -7.50 -0.97
C GLU A 75 19.42 -6.14 -0.30
N ALA A 76 20.00 -5.90 0.87
CA ALA A 76 19.87 -4.65 1.61
C ALA A 76 20.43 -3.45 0.83
N GLN A 77 21.55 -3.62 0.11
CA GLN A 77 22.11 -2.59 -0.75
C GLN A 77 21.18 -2.26 -1.91
N ALA A 78 20.58 -3.27 -2.56
CA ALA A 78 19.59 -3.06 -3.63
C ALA A 78 18.37 -2.28 -3.12
N VAL A 79 17.87 -2.62 -1.92
CA VAL A 79 16.77 -1.90 -1.27
C VAL A 79 17.18 -0.46 -0.94
N LEU A 80 18.38 -0.26 -0.41
CA LEU A 80 18.90 1.08 -0.09
C LEU A 80 19.02 1.95 -1.33
N ASP A 81 19.52 1.40 -2.45
CA ASP A 81 19.68 2.13 -3.72
C ASP A 81 18.34 2.67 -4.23
N VAL A 82 17.35 1.80 -4.31
CA VAL A 82 15.99 2.17 -4.75
C VAL A 82 15.36 3.16 -3.77
N ALA A 83 15.51 2.95 -2.46
CA ALA A 83 14.95 3.83 -1.45
C ALA A 83 15.57 5.23 -1.46
N LEU A 84 16.88 5.33 -1.68
CA LEU A 84 17.57 6.61 -1.85
C LEU A 84 17.12 7.36 -3.11
N GLU A 85 16.91 6.64 -4.22
CA GLU A 85 16.39 7.24 -5.46
C GLU A 85 14.98 7.85 -5.23
N VAL A 86 14.13 7.20 -4.44
CA VAL A 86 12.84 7.77 -4.02
C VAL A 86 13.04 8.97 -3.08
N ALA A 87 13.94 8.86 -2.10
CA ALA A 87 14.20 9.91 -1.12
C ALA A 87 14.74 11.20 -1.76
N GLN A 88 15.46 11.08 -2.87
CA GLN A 88 16.01 12.22 -3.65
C GLN A 88 14.95 12.99 -4.44
N ARG A 89 13.73 12.47 -4.59
CA ARG A 89 12.63 13.21 -5.22
C ARG A 89 12.21 14.39 -4.33
N GLY A 90 11.80 15.49 -4.91
CA GLY A 90 11.24 16.63 -4.17
C GLY A 90 9.99 16.19 -3.37
N ASP A 91 9.72 16.81 -2.21
CA ASP A 91 8.73 16.36 -1.22
C ASP A 91 7.36 16.03 -1.79
N ALA A 92 6.82 16.86 -2.68
CA ALA A 92 5.51 16.64 -3.29
C ALA A 92 5.50 15.39 -4.17
N VAL A 93 6.52 15.23 -5.03
CA VAL A 93 6.67 14.06 -5.91
C VAL A 93 6.97 12.80 -5.10
N ARG A 94 7.84 12.91 -4.10
CA ARG A 94 8.19 11.80 -3.20
C ARG A 94 6.97 11.22 -2.50
N SER A 95 6.04 12.08 -2.05
CA SER A 95 4.80 11.63 -1.41
C SER A 95 3.93 10.82 -2.38
N GLN A 96 3.78 11.28 -3.62
CA GLN A 96 3.00 10.59 -4.65
C GLN A 96 3.68 9.27 -5.08
N VAL A 97 5.00 9.26 -5.29
CA VAL A 97 5.77 8.05 -5.62
C VAL A 97 5.62 6.99 -4.54
N ARG A 98 5.68 7.37 -3.26
CA ARG A 98 5.46 6.43 -2.13
C ARG A 98 4.04 5.86 -2.12
N GLY A 99 3.02 6.68 -2.42
CA GLY A 99 1.64 6.20 -2.61
C GLY A 99 1.58 5.15 -3.73
N ALA A 100 2.08 5.49 -4.91
CA ALA A 100 2.08 4.59 -6.06
C ALA A 100 2.86 3.27 -5.80
N ILE A 101 3.96 3.32 -5.02
CA ILE A 101 4.72 2.11 -4.66
C ILE A 101 3.85 1.16 -3.82
N ILE A 102 3.12 1.65 -2.82
CA ILE A 102 2.32 0.76 -1.97
C ILE A 102 1.12 0.19 -2.72
N GLU A 103 0.51 0.93 -3.62
CA GLU A 103 -0.56 0.44 -4.50
C GLU A 103 -0.03 -0.65 -5.44
N GLU A 104 1.12 -0.42 -6.10
CA GLU A 104 1.76 -1.40 -6.97
C GLU A 104 2.19 -2.65 -6.20
N LEU A 105 2.78 -2.49 -5.01
CA LEU A 105 3.17 -3.58 -4.13
C LEU A 105 1.96 -4.42 -3.72
N THR A 106 0.85 -3.77 -3.33
CA THR A 106 -0.40 -4.43 -2.99
C THR A 106 -0.90 -5.30 -4.14
N ALA A 107 -0.97 -4.75 -5.36
CA ALA A 107 -1.40 -5.51 -6.53
C ALA A 107 -0.49 -6.70 -6.84
N ARG A 108 0.85 -6.55 -6.69
CA ARG A 108 1.81 -7.65 -6.90
C ARG A 108 1.66 -8.77 -5.87
N LEU A 109 1.44 -8.43 -4.61
CA LEU A 109 1.21 -9.42 -3.56
C LEU A 109 -0.10 -10.18 -3.81
N LEU A 110 -1.17 -9.46 -4.19
CA LEU A 110 -2.45 -10.07 -4.54
C LEU A 110 -2.33 -11.01 -5.76
N ALA A 111 -1.54 -10.63 -6.78
CA ALA A 111 -1.32 -11.45 -7.98
C ALA A 111 -0.65 -12.81 -7.69
N ARG A 112 -0.12 -13.03 -6.48
CA ARG A 112 0.41 -14.33 -6.06
C ARG A 112 -0.68 -15.33 -5.64
N ARG A 113 -1.88 -14.84 -5.30
CA ARG A 113 -2.99 -15.70 -4.83
C ARG A 113 -4.24 -15.66 -5.70
N VAL A 114 -4.37 -14.68 -6.59
CA VAL A 114 -5.51 -14.55 -7.50
C VAL A 114 -5.05 -14.28 -8.93
N PRO A 115 -5.86 -14.64 -9.95
CA PRO A 115 -5.56 -14.30 -11.33
C PRO A 115 -5.40 -12.79 -11.53
N ALA A 116 -4.37 -12.39 -12.28
CA ALA A 116 -4.04 -10.98 -12.47
C ALA A 116 -5.17 -10.19 -13.19
N ASP A 117 -5.98 -10.86 -13.99
CA ASP A 117 -7.13 -10.29 -14.69
C ASP A 117 -8.33 -10.00 -13.77
N THR A 118 -8.31 -10.45 -12.52
CA THR A 118 -9.29 -10.08 -11.49
C THR A 118 -8.87 -8.84 -10.68
N ILE A 119 -7.61 -8.42 -10.79
CA ILE A 119 -7.09 -7.26 -10.06
C ILE A 119 -7.32 -6.00 -10.90
N ARG A 120 -7.93 -4.99 -10.30
CA ARG A 120 -8.19 -3.69 -10.92
C ARG A 120 -7.66 -2.56 -10.04
N ARG A 121 -7.49 -1.39 -10.64
CA ARG A 121 -7.00 -0.20 -9.97
C ARG A 121 -7.98 0.95 -10.13
N GLU A 122 -7.94 1.89 -9.21
CA GLU A 122 -8.73 3.12 -9.26
C GLU A 122 -10.21 2.83 -9.51
N ARG A 123 -10.78 1.91 -8.71
CA ARG A 123 -12.17 1.48 -8.89
C ARG A 123 -13.12 2.18 -7.95
N ARG A 124 -14.29 2.52 -8.46
CA ARG A 124 -15.44 2.95 -7.68
C ARG A 124 -16.44 1.83 -7.55
N ILE A 125 -17.10 1.75 -6.41
CA ILE A 125 -18.16 0.78 -6.17
C ILE A 125 -19.50 1.53 -6.17
N LEU A 126 -20.46 1.03 -6.94
CA LEU A 126 -21.82 1.55 -7.01
C LEU A 126 -22.75 0.57 -6.30
N PHE A 127 -23.51 1.09 -5.36
CA PHE A 127 -24.59 0.42 -4.67
C PHE A 127 -25.93 1.04 -5.13
N ASP A 128 -26.86 0.23 -5.67
CA ASP A 128 -28.11 0.72 -6.29
C ASP A 128 -27.90 1.88 -7.28
N GLY A 129 -26.74 1.90 -7.95
CA GLY A 129 -26.35 2.95 -8.88
C GLY A 129 -25.80 4.22 -8.23
N VAL A 130 -25.70 4.28 -6.90
CA VAL A 130 -25.13 5.39 -6.13
C VAL A 130 -23.75 5.03 -5.61
N ARG A 131 -22.84 6.00 -5.59
CA ARG A 131 -21.50 5.85 -4.98
C ARG A 131 -21.59 6.12 -3.49
N SER A 132 -20.96 5.27 -2.69
CA SER A 132 -20.78 5.50 -1.25
C SER A 132 -19.41 6.09 -0.91
N GLU A 133 -18.39 5.84 -1.76
CA GLU A 133 -17.03 6.28 -1.50
C GLU A 133 -16.77 7.74 -1.92
N ILE A 134 -15.88 8.42 -1.17
CA ILE A 134 -15.37 9.76 -1.47
C ILE A 134 -14.27 9.66 -2.54
N HIS A 135 -13.39 8.66 -2.40
CA HIS A 135 -12.26 8.39 -3.31
C HIS A 135 -12.36 6.99 -3.90
N PRO A 136 -11.83 6.77 -5.12
CA PRO A 136 -11.71 5.43 -5.67
C PRO A 136 -10.87 4.54 -4.74
N TYR A 137 -11.17 3.24 -4.74
CA TYR A 137 -10.30 2.24 -4.10
C TYR A 137 -9.06 2.05 -4.95
N ASP A 138 -7.89 2.03 -4.32
CA ASP A 138 -6.60 1.98 -5.00
C ASP A 138 -6.42 0.65 -5.75
N VAL A 139 -6.80 -0.47 -5.10
CA VAL A 139 -6.77 -1.80 -5.69
C VAL A 139 -8.04 -2.55 -5.33
N THR A 140 -8.61 -3.28 -6.29
CA THR A 140 -9.71 -4.22 -6.04
C THR A 140 -9.40 -5.59 -6.61
N VAL A 141 -10.00 -6.64 -6.01
CA VAL A 141 -10.08 -7.98 -6.58
C VAL A 141 -11.56 -8.22 -6.89
N GLU A 142 -11.89 -8.35 -8.17
CA GLU A 142 -13.26 -8.45 -8.64
C GLU A 142 -13.53 -9.88 -9.14
N ARG A 143 -14.50 -10.59 -8.50
CA ARG A 143 -14.93 -11.93 -8.86
C ARG A 143 -16.45 -11.99 -8.91
N ASP A 144 -16.99 -13.01 -9.57
CA ASP A 144 -18.42 -13.25 -9.57
C ASP A 144 -18.91 -13.52 -8.15
N GLY A 145 -19.81 -12.65 -7.65
CA GLY A 145 -20.46 -12.78 -6.34
C GLY A 145 -19.62 -12.35 -5.13
N SER A 146 -18.32 -12.02 -5.30
CA SER A 146 -17.48 -11.55 -4.20
C SER A 146 -16.41 -10.57 -4.68
N ALA A 147 -16.01 -9.65 -3.80
CA ALA A 147 -14.94 -8.72 -4.10
C ALA A 147 -14.11 -8.38 -2.86
N GLU A 148 -12.92 -7.85 -3.11
CA GLU A 148 -12.07 -7.26 -2.09
C GLU A 148 -11.71 -5.84 -2.53
N ALA A 149 -11.75 -4.88 -1.62
CA ALA A 149 -11.37 -3.50 -1.88
C ALA A 149 -10.28 -3.05 -0.91
N TYR A 150 -9.23 -2.44 -1.47
CA TYR A 150 -8.04 -2.02 -0.74
C TYR A 150 -7.83 -0.53 -0.91
N ASP A 151 -7.71 0.17 0.21
CA ASP A 151 -7.15 1.51 0.28
C ASP A 151 -5.70 1.42 0.79
N CYS A 152 -4.76 2.11 0.16
CA CYS A 152 -3.33 1.99 0.39
C CYS A 152 -2.75 3.28 0.97
N LYS A 153 -2.07 3.19 2.09
CA LYS A 153 -1.46 4.35 2.76
C LYS A 153 0.02 4.10 3.04
N TRP A 154 0.87 5.06 2.70
CA TRP A 154 2.30 4.97 2.96
C TRP A 154 2.66 4.95 4.45
N GLY A 155 1.84 5.50 5.33
CA GLY A 155 2.13 5.52 6.77
C GLY A 155 0.88 5.61 7.61
N ALA A 156 0.99 5.31 8.90
CA ALA A 156 -0.13 5.28 9.84
C ALA A 156 -0.89 6.62 9.95
N ARG A 157 -0.27 7.74 9.55
CA ARG A 157 -0.98 9.05 9.47
C ARG A 157 -2.09 9.06 8.43
N GLY A 158 -2.03 8.16 7.44
CA GLY A 158 -3.09 7.97 6.44
C GLY A 158 -4.32 7.26 6.98
N ILE A 159 -4.28 6.67 8.17
CA ILE A 159 -5.45 6.16 8.86
C ILE A 159 -6.23 7.37 9.40
N SER A 160 -7.33 7.72 8.75
CA SER A 160 -8.22 8.82 9.13
C SER A 160 -9.65 8.32 9.29
N ASP A 161 -10.46 9.07 10.03
CA ASP A 161 -11.86 8.74 10.21
C ASP A 161 -12.59 8.64 8.86
N ASP A 162 -12.31 9.55 7.91
CA ASP A 162 -12.93 9.53 6.58
C ASP A 162 -12.64 8.23 5.81
N VAL A 163 -11.39 7.74 5.87
CA VAL A 163 -11.00 6.48 5.22
C VAL A 163 -11.69 5.29 5.87
N LEU A 164 -11.77 5.26 7.20
CA LEU A 164 -12.43 4.18 7.93
C LEU A 164 -13.94 4.19 7.68
N TYR A 165 -14.59 5.35 7.70
CA TYR A 165 -16.01 5.47 7.35
C TYR A 165 -16.27 5.02 5.91
N GLN A 166 -15.45 5.43 4.94
CA GLN A 166 -15.59 5.00 3.55
C GLN A 166 -15.56 3.46 3.41
N LEU A 167 -14.64 2.80 4.11
CA LEU A 167 -14.50 1.33 4.08
C LEU A 167 -15.68 0.64 4.77
N ASP A 168 -16.12 1.15 5.93
CA ASP A 168 -17.25 0.61 6.67
C ASP A 168 -18.58 0.79 5.92
N ASP A 169 -18.80 1.97 5.33
CA ASP A 169 -19.97 2.24 4.50
C ASP A 169 -20.05 1.30 3.29
N ALA A 170 -18.93 1.07 2.60
CA ALA A 170 -18.90 0.15 1.48
C ALA A 170 -19.25 -1.28 1.89
N ARG A 171 -18.68 -1.76 3.00
CA ARG A 171 -18.97 -3.09 3.55
C ARG A 171 -20.44 -3.22 3.94
N THR A 172 -20.98 -2.20 4.58
CA THR A 172 -22.39 -2.18 5.02
C THR A 172 -23.35 -2.20 3.85
N HIS A 173 -23.14 -1.33 2.85
CA HIS A 173 -23.97 -1.30 1.65
C HIS A 173 -23.87 -2.59 0.83
N ALA A 174 -22.69 -3.22 0.76
CA ALA A 174 -22.56 -4.51 0.12
C ALA A 174 -23.41 -5.58 0.83
N ALA A 175 -23.38 -5.61 2.15
CA ALA A 175 -24.18 -6.54 2.95
C ALA A 175 -25.70 -6.32 2.75
N ASP A 176 -26.14 -5.06 2.68
CA ASP A 176 -27.55 -4.68 2.43
C ASP A 176 -28.03 -5.16 1.05
N GLU A 177 -27.14 -5.16 0.04
CA GLU A 177 -27.42 -5.72 -1.29
C GLU A 177 -27.21 -7.25 -1.39
N GLY A 178 -26.87 -7.92 -0.29
CA GLY A 178 -26.57 -9.36 -0.27
C GLY A 178 -25.29 -9.72 -1.04
N ALA A 179 -24.38 -8.76 -1.25
CA ALA A 179 -23.09 -8.96 -1.88
C ALA A 179 -21.99 -9.19 -0.84
N SER A 180 -20.94 -9.95 -1.21
CA SER A 180 -19.75 -10.15 -0.37
C SER A 180 -18.66 -9.16 -0.76
N LEU A 181 -18.29 -8.28 0.17
CA LEU A 181 -17.22 -7.31 0.00
C LEU A 181 -16.31 -7.32 1.23
N ASP A 182 -15.08 -7.78 1.07
CA ASP A 182 -14.03 -7.63 2.05
C ASP A 182 -13.31 -6.31 1.86
N VAL A 183 -13.17 -5.52 2.92
CA VAL A 183 -12.48 -4.23 2.86
C VAL A 183 -11.19 -4.27 3.68
N ALA A 184 -10.13 -3.67 3.15
CA ALA A 184 -8.84 -3.62 3.83
C ALA A 184 -8.17 -2.26 3.66
N LEU A 185 -7.48 -1.84 4.71
CA LEU A 185 -6.56 -0.70 4.70
C LEU A 185 -5.12 -1.21 4.80
N VAL A 186 -4.38 -1.10 3.70
CA VAL A 186 -2.97 -1.48 3.62
C VAL A 186 -2.11 -0.29 4.05
N VAL A 187 -1.31 -0.48 5.08
CA VAL A 187 -0.53 0.61 5.68
C VAL A 187 0.94 0.23 5.73
N PHE A 188 1.77 0.92 4.95
CA PHE A 188 3.21 0.70 4.95
C PHE A 188 3.86 1.35 6.17
N ASP A 189 3.45 0.90 7.36
CA ASP A 189 3.93 1.32 8.67
C ASP A 189 3.84 0.15 9.66
N ALA A 190 4.57 0.28 10.77
CA ALA A 190 4.59 -0.74 11.80
C ALA A 190 3.21 -0.96 12.44
N ARG A 191 2.87 -2.20 12.76
CA ARG A 191 1.63 -2.60 13.46
C ARG A 191 1.34 -1.71 14.66
N ARG A 192 2.39 -1.42 15.46
CA ARG A 192 2.27 -0.54 16.64
C ARG A 192 1.81 0.87 16.27
N SER A 193 2.35 1.44 15.19
CA SER A 193 1.97 2.78 14.72
C SER A 193 0.50 2.79 14.26
N CYS A 194 0.08 1.76 13.54
CA CYS A 194 -1.32 1.59 13.13
C CYS A 194 -2.24 1.49 14.35
N ALA A 195 -1.91 0.65 15.33
CA ALA A 195 -2.71 0.47 16.55
C ALA A 195 -2.87 1.77 17.34
N VAL A 196 -1.78 2.55 17.50
CA VAL A 196 -1.84 3.87 18.17
C VAL A 196 -2.75 4.85 17.41
N ARG A 197 -2.74 4.80 16.08
CA ARG A 197 -3.56 5.68 15.26
C ARG A 197 -5.03 5.29 15.32
N LEU A 198 -5.34 4.00 15.21
CA LEU A 198 -6.70 3.45 15.36
C LEU A 198 -7.31 3.78 16.73
N ALA A 199 -6.52 3.63 17.81
CA ALA A 199 -7.01 3.96 19.16
C ALA A 199 -7.38 5.44 19.36
N ARG A 200 -7.01 6.31 18.43
CA ARG A 200 -7.37 7.75 18.43
C ARG A 200 -8.49 8.08 17.45
N SER A 201 -8.90 7.13 16.63
CA SER A 201 -10.01 7.28 15.71
C SER A 201 -11.33 7.14 16.45
N THR A 202 -12.35 7.86 16.00
CA THR A 202 -13.74 7.72 16.45
C THR A 202 -14.59 6.93 15.44
N ALA A 203 -14.02 6.65 14.25
CA ALA A 203 -14.70 5.88 13.23
C ALA A 203 -14.69 4.37 13.57
N PRO A 204 -15.70 3.63 13.11
CA PRO A 204 -15.72 2.17 13.26
C PRO A 204 -14.55 1.54 12.51
N ALA A 205 -13.90 0.58 13.14
CA ALA A 205 -12.84 -0.21 12.50
C ALA A 205 -13.17 -1.71 12.51
N ASP A 206 -14.27 -2.11 13.14
CA ASP A 206 -14.71 -3.49 13.20
C ASP A 206 -15.11 -3.97 11.80
N GLY A 207 -14.53 -5.12 11.38
CA GLY A 207 -14.75 -5.67 10.05
C GLY A 207 -13.88 -5.05 8.94
N ILE A 208 -13.05 -4.05 9.25
CA ILE A 208 -12.02 -3.53 8.35
C ILE A 208 -10.70 -4.23 8.67
N ARG A 209 -10.15 -4.92 7.68
CA ARG A 209 -8.84 -5.56 7.84
C ARG A 209 -7.71 -4.54 7.69
N ILE A 210 -6.97 -4.31 8.77
CA ILE A 210 -5.77 -3.47 8.73
C ILE A 210 -4.57 -4.36 8.41
N VAL A 211 -3.85 -4.04 7.34
CA VAL A 211 -2.67 -4.77 6.88
C VAL A 211 -1.43 -3.90 7.06
N PRO A 212 -0.76 -3.99 8.23
CA PRO A 212 0.49 -3.27 8.47
C PRO A 212 1.66 -3.91 7.74
N LEU A 213 2.82 -3.25 7.76
CA LEU A 213 4.05 -3.68 7.08
C LEU A 213 4.43 -5.14 7.40
N GLU A 214 4.25 -5.57 8.66
CA GLU A 214 4.58 -6.92 9.10
C GLU A 214 3.62 -8.00 8.55
N SER A 215 2.42 -7.61 8.12
CA SER A 215 1.38 -8.51 7.60
C SER A 215 1.24 -8.48 6.07
N LEU A 216 2.10 -7.78 5.35
CA LEU A 216 2.00 -7.67 3.89
C LEU A 216 2.03 -9.03 3.19
N ASP A 217 2.81 -9.99 3.69
CA ASP A 217 2.92 -11.33 3.10
C ASP A 217 1.61 -12.14 3.22
N GLU A 218 0.75 -11.83 4.19
CA GLU A 218 -0.58 -12.43 4.33
C GLU A 218 -1.46 -12.17 3.09
N MET A 219 -1.24 -11.06 2.38
CA MET A 219 -1.96 -10.75 1.14
C MET A 219 -1.60 -11.68 -0.03
N ALA A 220 -0.43 -12.31 0.01
CA ALA A 220 -0.01 -13.29 -0.97
C ALA A 220 -0.57 -14.71 -0.73
N GLY A 221 -1.38 -14.89 0.31
CA GLY A 221 -1.91 -16.21 0.67
C GLY A 221 -0.89 -17.12 1.35
N ALA A 222 0.27 -16.59 1.75
CA ALA A 222 1.26 -17.28 2.56
C ALA A 222 0.93 -17.05 4.04
N GLY A 223 0.13 -17.91 4.61
CA GLY A 223 -0.22 -17.99 6.02
C GLY A 223 -0.18 -19.42 6.48
#